data_70178d0b49000508254644e307708388
#
_entry.id   70178d0b49000508254644e307708388
#
_cell.length_a   1.000
_cell.length_b   1.000
_cell.length_c   1.000
_cell.angle_alpha   90.00
_cell.angle_beta   90.00
_cell.angle_gamma   90.00
#
_symmetry.space_group_name_H-M   'P 1'
#
loop_
_entity.id
_entity.type
_entity.pdbx_description
1 polymer ?
#
loop_
_entity_poly.entity_id
_entity_poly.type
_entity_poly.pdbx_seq_one_letter_code
_entity_poly.pdbx_strand_id
1 'polypeptide(L)'
;YYEFLAYRKKYPNLGTVGGHLIFLNLGEQIRTSETGDELGTFTSYMTAFSLSYSALISKNQSFGINAKVSYQHLVEIGAGSEKGKGTSTDFGFDIGYMHKEWLSPNLTLGLNLSNLGPKVSFIDPDQADPQPTNLSIGLNYSLINGEFNKLNLVYDVDKLLVSSYPDMDWDG
;
A
#
# COMPACT_ATOMS: atom_id res chain seq x y z
N TYR A 1 -15.59 -9.73 1.55
CA TYR A 1 -15.07 -10.14 0.22
C TYR A 1 -14.11 -9.08 -0.32
N TYR A 2 -13.24 -9.52 -1.22
CA TYR A 2 -12.21 -8.70 -1.85
C TYR A 2 -12.37 -8.76 -3.37
N GLU A 3 -12.36 -7.60 -4.01
CA GLU A 3 -12.43 -7.46 -5.47
C GLU A 3 -11.22 -6.68 -5.97
N PHE A 4 -10.67 -7.12 -7.09
CA PHE A 4 -9.51 -6.51 -7.72
C PHE A 4 -9.69 -6.45 -9.23
N LEU A 5 -9.52 -5.25 -9.78
CA LEU A 5 -9.52 -5.00 -11.21
C LEU A 5 -8.24 -4.25 -11.58
N ALA A 6 -7.49 -4.74 -12.56
CA ALA A 6 -6.29 -4.08 -13.05
C ALA A 6 -6.23 -4.04 -14.56
N TYR A 7 -5.66 -2.96 -15.08
CA TYR A 7 -5.38 -2.80 -16.50
C TYR A 7 -4.00 -2.19 -16.70
N ARG A 8 -3.29 -2.63 -17.74
CA ARG A 8 -2.03 -2.01 -18.17
C ARG A 8 -1.94 -1.96 -19.69
N LYS A 9 -1.28 -0.93 -20.21
CA LYS A 9 -0.98 -0.78 -21.63
C LYS A 9 0.44 -0.27 -21.83
N LYS A 10 1.20 -0.99 -22.64
CA LYS A 10 2.54 -0.57 -23.07
C LYS A 10 2.42 0.30 -24.32
N TYR A 11 3.08 1.44 -24.32
CA TYR A 11 3.21 2.33 -25.46
C TYR A 11 4.66 2.27 -25.97
N PRO A 12 4.88 1.99 -27.28
CA PRO A 12 6.22 1.99 -27.85
C PRO A 12 6.91 3.35 -27.61
N ASN A 13 8.15 3.32 -27.18
CA ASN A 13 9.01 4.48 -26.93
C ASN A 13 8.55 5.46 -25.82
N LEU A 14 7.39 5.22 -25.20
CA LEU A 14 6.87 6.09 -24.14
C LEU A 14 6.95 5.41 -22.77
N GLY A 15 6.68 4.09 -22.70
CA GLY A 15 6.64 3.36 -21.45
C GLY A 15 5.34 2.57 -21.26
N THR A 16 5.00 2.28 -20.03
CA THR A 16 3.79 1.54 -19.67
C THR A 16 2.96 2.36 -18.71
N VAL A 17 1.69 2.51 -19.02
CA VAL A 17 0.67 3.09 -18.13
C VAL A 17 -0.17 1.93 -17.60
N GLY A 18 -0.54 1.99 -16.34
CA GLY A 18 -1.44 1.03 -15.71
C GLY A 18 -2.28 1.68 -14.62
N GLY A 19 -3.21 0.91 -14.12
CA GLY A 19 -4.01 1.29 -12.97
C GLY A 19 -4.74 0.09 -12.41
N HIS A 20 -5.16 0.20 -11.16
CA HIS A 20 -5.98 -0.82 -10.52
C HIS A 20 -6.99 -0.20 -9.56
N LEU A 21 -8.06 -0.95 -9.36
CA LEU A 21 -9.09 -0.68 -8.38
C LEU A 21 -9.13 -1.86 -7.41
N ILE A 22 -9.17 -1.55 -6.12
CA ILE A 22 -9.34 -2.51 -5.04
C ILE A 22 -10.61 -2.15 -4.29
N PHE A 23 -11.42 -3.15 -3.96
CA PHE A 23 -12.53 -3.01 -3.05
C PHE A 23 -12.50 -4.15 -2.02
N LEU A 24 -12.49 -3.79 -0.74
CA LEU A 24 -12.52 -4.71 0.38
C LEU A 24 -13.76 -4.43 1.22
N ASN A 25 -14.65 -5.39 1.30
CA ASN A 25 -15.80 -5.35 2.20
C ASN A 25 -15.51 -6.23 3.42
N LEU A 26 -15.51 -5.63 4.60
CA LEU A 26 -15.25 -6.31 5.88
C LEU A 26 -16.52 -6.96 6.46
N GLY A 27 -17.66 -6.76 5.80
CA GLY A 27 -18.94 -7.30 6.21
C GLY A 27 -19.66 -6.45 7.22
N GLU A 28 -20.78 -6.99 7.69
CA GLU A 28 -21.62 -6.40 8.72
C GLU A 28 -21.02 -6.66 10.11
N GLN A 29 -21.01 -5.65 10.94
CA GLN A 29 -20.50 -5.69 12.31
C GLN A 29 -21.61 -5.21 13.25
N ILE A 30 -21.67 -5.78 14.45
CA ILE A 30 -22.60 -5.40 15.50
C ILE A 30 -21.99 -4.28 16.32
N ARG A 31 -22.72 -3.18 16.45
CA ARG A 31 -22.36 -2.09 17.36
C ARG A 31 -22.89 -2.40 18.74
N THR A 32 -22.04 -2.30 19.76
CA THR A 32 -22.41 -2.53 21.17
C THR A 32 -22.19 -1.26 21.99
N SER A 33 -22.98 -1.10 23.06
CA SER A 33 -22.76 -0.07 24.09
C SER A 33 -21.59 -0.47 24.99
N GLU A 34 -21.18 0.45 25.88
CA GLU A 34 -20.19 0.17 26.94
C GLU A 34 -20.68 -0.93 27.93
N THR A 35 -21.98 -1.11 28.04
CA THR A 35 -22.62 -2.14 28.87
C THR A 35 -22.84 -3.46 28.13
N GLY A 36 -22.49 -3.54 26.83
CA GLY A 36 -22.63 -4.74 26.01
C GLY A 36 -23.98 -4.88 25.30
N ASP A 37 -24.87 -3.88 25.39
CA ASP A 37 -26.15 -3.91 24.69
C ASP A 37 -25.96 -3.67 23.18
N GLU A 38 -26.68 -4.40 22.33
CA GLU A 38 -26.65 -4.21 20.88
C GLU A 38 -27.33 -2.89 20.49
N LEU A 39 -26.59 -2.04 19.77
CA LEU A 39 -27.05 -0.73 19.29
C LEU A 39 -27.39 -0.72 17.79
N GLY A 40 -27.35 -1.89 17.14
CA GLY A 40 -27.57 -2.05 15.70
C GLY A 40 -26.31 -2.54 14.96
N THR A 41 -26.39 -2.54 13.64
CA THR A 41 -25.31 -3.03 12.77
C THR A 41 -24.79 -1.93 11.86
N PHE A 42 -23.56 -2.09 11.38
CA PHE A 42 -22.93 -1.23 10.37
C PHE A 42 -22.01 -2.06 9.47
N THR A 43 -21.73 -1.55 8.29
CA THR A 43 -20.84 -2.22 7.33
C THR A 43 -19.56 -1.41 7.15
N SER A 44 -18.40 -2.06 7.28
CA SER A 44 -17.12 -1.44 7.01
C SER A 44 -16.60 -1.87 5.64
N TYR A 45 -16.04 -0.93 4.90
CA TYR A 45 -15.42 -1.21 3.60
C TYR A 45 -14.28 -0.24 3.31
N MET A 46 -13.40 -0.67 2.41
CA MET A 46 -12.28 0.11 1.91
C MET A 46 -12.22 0.01 0.40
N THR A 47 -11.86 1.10 -0.26
CA THR A 47 -11.60 1.11 -1.71
C THR A 47 -10.33 1.89 -1.99
N ALA A 48 -9.58 1.47 -3.01
CA ALA A 48 -8.39 2.18 -3.45
C ALA A 48 -8.32 2.17 -4.98
N PHE A 49 -7.98 3.31 -5.54
CA PHE A 49 -7.68 3.48 -6.95
C PHE A 49 -6.25 3.92 -7.13
N SER A 50 -5.55 3.32 -8.09
CA SER A 50 -4.15 3.63 -8.39
C SER A 50 -3.93 3.86 -9.88
N LEU A 51 -3.06 4.82 -10.19
CA LEU A 51 -2.52 5.05 -11.52
C LEU A 51 -1.01 4.91 -11.48
N SER A 52 -0.47 4.14 -12.41
CA SER A 52 0.95 3.84 -12.48
C SER A 52 1.52 4.18 -13.83
N TYR A 53 2.74 4.68 -13.82
CA TYR A 53 3.55 4.86 -15.02
C TYR A 53 4.93 4.26 -14.80
N SER A 54 5.47 3.58 -15.83
CA SER A 54 6.83 3.06 -15.79
C SER A 54 7.51 3.16 -17.15
N ALA A 55 8.81 3.42 -17.13
CA ALA A 55 9.62 3.52 -18.34
C ALA A 55 10.99 2.87 -18.13
N LEU A 56 11.58 2.43 -19.25
CA LEU A 56 12.98 2.05 -19.30
C LEU A 56 13.83 3.32 -19.34
N ILE A 57 14.78 3.43 -18.39
CA ILE A 57 15.80 4.47 -18.39
C ILE A 57 16.98 4.03 -19.27
N SER A 58 17.28 2.73 -19.24
CA SER A 58 18.27 2.09 -20.05
C SER A 58 17.85 0.66 -20.40
N LYS A 59 18.71 -0.10 -21.11
CA LYS A 59 18.43 -1.49 -21.48
C LYS A 59 18.07 -2.38 -20.29
N ASN A 60 18.73 -2.15 -19.15
CA ASN A 60 18.63 -2.99 -17.95
C ASN A 60 18.01 -2.25 -16.75
N GLN A 61 17.64 -0.98 -16.90
CA GLN A 61 17.13 -0.16 -15.81
C GLN A 61 15.73 0.36 -16.13
N SER A 62 14.85 0.29 -15.15
CA SER A 62 13.50 0.85 -15.24
C SER A 62 13.16 1.63 -13.98
N PHE A 63 12.32 2.63 -14.17
CA PHE A 63 11.75 3.46 -13.13
C PHE A 63 10.24 3.44 -13.24
N GLY A 64 9.57 3.50 -12.10
CA GLY A 64 8.11 3.56 -12.03
C GLY A 64 7.65 4.49 -10.93
N ILE A 65 6.51 5.10 -11.18
CA ILE A 65 5.78 5.89 -10.18
C ILE A 65 4.33 5.40 -10.13
N ASN A 66 3.74 5.49 -8.96
CA ASN A 66 2.35 5.17 -8.73
C ASN A 66 1.73 6.29 -7.87
N ALA A 67 0.56 6.77 -8.27
CA ALA A 67 -0.27 7.64 -7.48
C ALA A 67 -1.52 6.87 -7.07
N LYS A 68 -1.92 6.97 -5.81
CA LYS A 68 -3.07 6.25 -5.28
C LYS A 68 -3.94 7.15 -4.42
N VAL A 69 -5.23 6.87 -4.44
CA VAL A 69 -6.22 7.41 -3.53
C VAL A 69 -6.95 6.24 -2.90
N SER A 70 -7.10 6.27 -1.58
CA SER A 70 -7.87 5.30 -0.83
C SER A 70 -8.98 5.99 -0.05
N TYR A 71 -10.12 5.33 0.02
CA TYR A 71 -11.24 5.70 0.86
C TYR A 71 -11.54 4.56 1.81
N GLN A 72 -11.62 4.89 3.09
CA GLN A 72 -11.94 3.94 4.15
C GLN A 72 -13.20 4.39 4.87
N HIS A 73 -14.14 3.47 5.00
CA HIS A 73 -15.36 3.63 5.78
C HIS A 73 -15.37 2.55 6.85
N LEU A 74 -15.02 2.93 8.08
CA LEU A 74 -14.88 1.98 9.19
C LEU A 74 -16.16 1.94 10.05
N VAL A 75 -16.75 3.10 10.32
CA VAL A 75 -17.94 3.21 11.17
C VAL A 75 -18.77 4.44 10.83
N GLU A 76 -20.10 4.32 10.92
CA GLU A 76 -21.03 5.43 10.67
C GLU A 76 -21.05 6.45 11.81
N ILE A 77 -20.93 5.97 13.05
CA ILE A 77 -20.98 6.78 14.27
C ILE A 77 -19.94 6.23 15.23
N GLY A 78 -19.00 7.07 15.66
CA GLY A 78 -18.00 6.73 16.67
C GLY A 78 -18.62 6.30 18.01
N ALA A 79 -17.81 5.70 18.87
CA ALA A 79 -18.22 5.24 20.18
C ALA A 79 -17.65 6.15 21.28
N GLY A 80 -18.32 6.18 22.44
CA GLY A 80 -17.86 6.93 23.61
C GLY A 80 -17.82 8.45 23.42
N SER A 81 -16.67 9.05 23.69
CA SER A 81 -16.43 10.49 23.53
C SER A 81 -16.19 10.92 22.09
N GLU A 82 -15.80 10.00 21.22
CA GLU A 82 -15.51 10.26 19.81
C GLU A 82 -16.81 10.14 18.98
N LYS A 83 -17.46 11.27 18.80
CA LYS A 83 -18.69 11.36 18.00
C LYS A 83 -18.34 11.86 16.61
N GLY A 84 -18.24 10.95 15.64
CA GLY A 84 -17.97 11.28 14.25
C GLY A 84 -18.10 10.08 13.34
N LYS A 85 -17.98 10.31 12.04
CA LYS A 85 -17.89 9.22 11.06
C LYS A 85 -16.45 8.77 10.97
N GLY A 86 -16.21 7.49 11.20
CA GLY A 86 -14.89 6.88 10.98
C GLY A 86 -14.59 6.67 9.50
N THR A 87 -14.45 7.77 8.77
CA THR A 87 -14.12 7.76 7.34
C THR A 87 -12.82 8.51 7.08
N SER A 88 -12.00 8.02 6.16
CA SER A 88 -10.81 8.70 5.70
C SER A 88 -10.69 8.65 4.18
N THR A 89 -10.10 9.71 3.61
CA THR A 89 -9.69 9.75 2.21
C THR A 89 -8.23 10.15 2.15
N ASP A 90 -7.40 9.25 1.66
CA ASP A 90 -5.96 9.36 1.73
C ASP A 90 -5.34 9.32 0.34
N PHE A 91 -4.25 10.07 0.18
CA PHE A 91 -3.46 10.12 -1.04
C PHE A 91 -2.06 9.60 -0.76
N GLY A 92 -1.52 8.83 -1.68
CA GLY A 92 -0.16 8.32 -1.55
C GLY A 92 0.54 8.17 -2.89
N PHE A 93 1.86 8.19 -2.83
CA PHE A 93 2.73 7.96 -3.97
C PHE A 93 3.71 6.84 -3.66
N ASP A 94 4.05 6.10 -4.69
CA ASP A 94 5.09 5.09 -4.61
C ASP A 94 6.09 5.33 -5.75
N ILE A 95 7.36 5.04 -5.46
CA ILE A 95 8.47 5.19 -6.41
C ILE A 95 9.22 3.87 -6.45
N GLY A 96 9.39 3.31 -7.65
CA GLY A 96 10.08 2.05 -7.84
C GLY A 96 11.23 2.17 -8.84
N TYR A 97 12.30 1.46 -8.56
CA TYR A 97 13.44 1.30 -9.45
C TYR A 97 13.83 -0.17 -9.56
N MET A 98 14.18 -0.60 -10.75
CA MET A 98 14.68 -1.96 -10.99
C MET A 98 15.91 -1.92 -11.89
N HIS A 99 16.93 -2.65 -11.51
CA HIS A 99 18.14 -2.87 -12.29
C HIS A 99 18.36 -4.37 -12.53
N LYS A 100 18.12 -4.80 -13.76
CA LYS A 100 18.44 -6.16 -14.21
C LYS A 100 19.92 -6.25 -14.51
N GLU A 101 20.51 -7.43 -14.29
CA GLU A 101 21.94 -7.66 -14.52
C GLU A 101 22.83 -6.70 -13.69
N TRP A 102 22.39 -6.38 -12.46
CA TRP A 102 23.13 -5.56 -11.52
C TRP A 102 24.31 -6.37 -10.98
N LEU A 103 25.54 -5.92 -11.13
CA LEU A 103 26.79 -6.62 -10.73
C LEU A 103 27.01 -8.01 -11.38
N SER A 104 25.99 -8.69 -11.86
CA SER A 104 26.05 -10.03 -12.47
C SER A 104 24.87 -10.23 -13.43
N PRO A 105 25.04 -10.98 -14.54
CA PRO A 105 23.96 -11.25 -15.49
C PRO A 105 22.72 -11.92 -14.88
N ASN A 106 22.90 -12.61 -13.75
CA ASN A 106 21.83 -13.35 -13.08
C ASN A 106 21.18 -12.57 -11.92
N LEU A 107 21.71 -11.39 -11.56
CA LEU A 107 21.27 -10.63 -10.39
C LEU A 107 20.40 -9.43 -10.81
N THR A 108 19.22 -9.32 -10.22
CA THR A 108 18.34 -8.15 -10.36
C THR A 108 18.18 -7.48 -8.99
N LEU A 109 18.37 -6.17 -8.97
CA LEU A 109 18.07 -5.30 -7.82
C LEU A 109 16.72 -4.63 -8.03
N GLY A 110 15.90 -4.60 -6.99
CA GLY A 110 14.68 -3.81 -6.88
C GLY A 110 14.74 -2.86 -5.70
N LEU A 111 14.29 -1.64 -5.89
CA LEU A 111 14.10 -0.64 -4.83
C LEU A 111 12.67 -0.11 -4.92
N ASN A 112 12.02 0.02 -3.79
CA ASN A 112 10.68 0.61 -3.72
C ASN A 112 10.55 1.48 -2.48
N LEU A 113 10.07 2.70 -2.67
CA LEU A 113 9.66 3.60 -1.61
C LEU A 113 8.16 3.82 -1.76
N SER A 114 7.39 3.33 -0.81
CA SER A 114 5.93 3.29 -0.88
C SER A 114 5.26 4.12 0.21
N ASN A 115 4.00 4.47 -0.03
CA ASN A 115 3.13 5.20 0.88
C ASN A 115 3.68 6.58 1.26
N LEU A 116 4.28 7.28 0.31
CA LEU A 116 4.62 8.69 0.48
C LEU A 116 3.34 9.53 0.42
N GLY A 117 2.94 10.12 1.52
CA GLY A 117 1.71 10.92 1.57
C GLY A 117 1.56 11.69 2.87
N PRO A 118 0.51 12.51 2.98
CA PRO A 118 0.17 13.21 4.22
C PRO A 118 -0.25 12.22 5.30
N LYS A 119 -0.34 12.71 6.53
CA LYS A 119 -0.94 11.95 7.63
C LYS A 119 -2.41 11.64 7.36
N VAL A 120 -2.87 10.51 7.86
CA VAL A 120 -4.24 10.01 7.76
C VAL A 120 -4.99 10.33 9.04
N SER A 121 -6.17 10.92 8.92
CA SER A 121 -7.08 11.08 10.06
C SER A 121 -8.47 10.58 9.69
N PHE A 122 -9.21 10.09 10.69
CA PHE A 122 -10.57 9.63 10.53
C PHE A 122 -11.57 10.64 11.11
N ILE A 123 -11.54 10.86 12.40
CA ILE A 123 -12.50 11.70 13.12
C ILE A 123 -11.87 13.06 13.48
N ASP A 124 -10.67 13.01 14.07
CA ASP A 124 -9.96 14.17 14.59
C ASP A 124 -8.65 14.42 13.81
N PRO A 125 -8.52 15.57 13.12
CA PRO A 125 -7.28 15.92 12.43
C PRO A 125 -6.06 16.03 13.36
N ASP A 126 -6.27 16.36 14.63
CA ASP A 126 -5.17 16.48 15.61
C ASP A 126 -4.59 15.10 16.01
N GLN A 127 -5.35 14.02 15.75
CA GLN A 127 -4.95 12.62 15.96
C GLN A 127 -4.50 11.94 14.66
N ALA A 128 -4.06 12.70 13.66
CA ALA A 128 -3.66 12.16 12.38
C ALA A 128 -2.37 11.34 12.47
N ASP A 129 -2.43 10.09 12.04
CA ASP A 129 -1.33 9.15 12.01
C ASP A 129 -0.52 9.25 10.71
N PRO A 130 0.80 9.07 10.75
CA PRO A 130 1.61 9.01 9.54
C PRO A 130 1.25 7.80 8.70
N GLN A 131 1.24 7.96 7.37
CA GLN A 131 1.12 6.81 6.49
C GLN A 131 2.29 5.84 6.69
N PRO A 132 2.08 4.53 6.49
CA PRO A 132 3.12 3.52 6.68
C PRO A 132 4.15 3.60 5.53
N THR A 133 4.89 4.70 5.47
CA THR A 133 5.96 4.89 4.49
C THR A 133 7.02 3.80 4.67
N ASN A 134 7.28 3.06 3.61
CA ASN A 134 8.16 1.90 3.66
C ASN A 134 9.21 1.94 2.55
N LEU A 135 10.44 1.59 2.90
CA LEU A 135 11.54 1.35 1.96
C LEU A 135 11.76 -0.15 1.84
N SER A 136 11.62 -0.68 0.63
CA SER A 136 11.88 -2.07 0.30
C SER A 136 13.10 -2.18 -0.62
N ILE A 137 14.00 -3.10 -0.30
CA ILE A 137 15.16 -3.44 -1.12
C ILE A 137 15.10 -4.93 -1.41
N GLY A 138 14.99 -5.29 -2.70
CA GLY A 138 14.87 -6.66 -3.16
C GLY A 138 16.02 -7.10 -4.04
N LEU A 139 16.46 -8.32 -3.86
CA LEU A 139 17.44 -9.00 -4.71
C LEU A 139 16.81 -10.28 -5.25
N ASN A 140 16.93 -10.48 -6.55
CA ASN A 140 16.53 -11.73 -7.20
C ASN A 140 17.73 -12.30 -7.97
N TYR A 141 18.19 -13.49 -7.58
CA TYR A 141 19.28 -14.20 -8.23
C TYR A 141 18.76 -15.45 -8.96
N SER A 142 18.92 -15.47 -10.28
CA SER A 142 18.55 -16.64 -11.12
C SER A 142 19.61 -17.72 -10.99
N LEU A 143 19.32 -18.74 -10.18
CA LEU A 143 20.20 -19.90 -9.98
C LEU A 143 20.17 -20.85 -11.19
N ILE A 144 18.98 -21.10 -11.72
CA ILE A 144 18.72 -21.92 -12.91
C ILE A 144 17.79 -21.15 -13.83
N ASN A 145 18.19 -20.96 -15.07
CA ASN A 145 17.37 -20.34 -16.11
C ASN A 145 17.41 -21.17 -17.39
N GLY A 146 16.97 -22.43 -17.31
CA GLY A 146 16.85 -23.34 -18.42
C GLY A 146 15.51 -23.25 -19.14
N GLU A 147 15.39 -23.97 -20.24
CA GLU A 147 14.16 -24.04 -21.05
C GLU A 147 13.00 -24.63 -20.26
N PHE A 148 13.22 -25.70 -19.49
CA PHE A 148 12.20 -26.42 -18.74
C PHE A 148 12.20 -26.12 -17.24
N ASN A 149 13.32 -25.64 -16.68
CA ASN A 149 13.46 -25.39 -15.25
C ASN A 149 13.97 -23.98 -14.99
N LYS A 150 13.31 -23.29 -14.06
CA LYS A 150 13.74 -21.99 -13.55
C LYS A 150 13.74 -22.02 -12.02
N LEU A 151 14.85 -21.60 -11.44
CA LEU A 151 15.00 -21.48 -10.00
C LEU A 151 15.58 -20.11 -9.68
N ASN A 152 14.83 -19.33 -8.90
CA ASN A 152 15.27 -18.01 -8.43
C ASN A 152 15.37 -18.03 -6.91
N LEU A 153 16.42 -17.40 -6.40
CA LEU A 153 16.54 -17.04 -5.00
C LEU A 153 16.16 -15.56 -4.86
N VAL A 154 15.16 -15.30 -4.02
CA VAL A 154 14.67 -13.93 -3.76
C VAL A 154 14.94 -13.59 -2.30
N TYR A 155 15.46 -12.38 -2.08
CA TYR A 155 15.68 -11.83 -0.75
C TYR A 155 15.21 -10.39 -0.71
N ASP A 156 14.33 -10.08 0.24
CA ASP A 156 13.76 -8.76 0.43
C ASP A 156 14.00 -8.27 1.86
N VAL A 157 14.28 -6.98 1.99
CA VAL A 157 14.37 -6.26 3.25
C VAL A 157 13.42 -5.08 3.19
N ASP A 158 12.52 -5.01 4.15
CA ASP A 158 11.57 -3.93 4.32
C ASP A 158 11.87 -3.13 5.57
N LYS A 159 11.84 -1.81 5.45
CA LYS A 159 12.00 -0.89 6.58
C LYS A 159 10.90 0.14 6.59
N LEU A 160 10.09 0.11 7.64
CA LEU A 160 9.13 1.17 7.91
C LEU A 160 9.88 2.45 8.31
N LEU A 161 9.59 3.56 7.61
CA LEU A 161 10.25 4.85 7.79
C LEU A 161 9.44 5.83 8.65
N VAL A 162 8.44 5.34 9.37
CA VAL A 162 7.65 6.16 10.28
C VAL A 162 8.51 6.51 11.49
N SER A 163 8.78 7.79 11.67
CA SER A 163 9.48 8.29 12.84
C SER A 163 8.51 8.41 14.02
N SER A 164 8.78 7.66 15.06
CA SER A 164 8.17 7.66 16.39
C SER A 164 6.63 7.64 16.42
N TYR A 165 6.08 6.53 16.90
CA TYR A 165 4.83 6.61 17.66
C TYR A 165 5.10 7.51 18.86
N PRO A 166 4.16 8.42 19.25
CA PRO A 166 4.27 9.05 20.55
C PRO A 166 4.49 7.94 21.59
N ASP A 167 5.46 8.13 22.48
CA ASP A 167 5.71 7.20 23.57
C ASP A 167 4.38 6.92 24.23
N MET A 168 3.91 5.68 24.16
CA MET A 168 2.83 5.24 25.00
C MET A 168 3.43 5.13 26.40
N ASP A 169 3.34 6.22 27.14
CA ASP A 169 3.59 6.20 28.57
C ASP A 169 2.53 5.27 29.20
N TRP A 170 2.96 4.08 29.53
CA TRP A 170 2.18 3.19 30.38
C TRP A 170 2.25 3.73 31.81
N ASP A 171 1.50 4.78 32.06
CA ASP A 171 1.16 5.14 33.43
C ASP A 171 0.17 4.12 33.95
N GLY A 172 0.75 3.09 34.60
CA GLY A 172 0.02 2.02 35.26
C GLY A 172 -0.74 2.49 36.50
#